data_fd49581cbedbd35bb06658fe1f91688a
#
_entry.id   fd49581cbedbd35bb06658fe1f91688a
#
_cell.length_a   1.000
_cell.length_b   1.000
_cell.length_c   1.000
_cell.angle_alpha   90.00
_cell.angle_beta   90.00
_cell.angle_gamma   90.00
#
_symmetry.space_group_name_H-M   'P 1'
#
loop_
_entity.id
_entity.type
_entity.pdbx_description
1 polymer ?
#
loop_
_entity_poly.entity_id
_entity_poly.type
_entity_poly.pdbx_seq_one_letter_code
_entity_poly.pdbx_strand_id
1 'polypeptide(L)'
;NTRLPDSLWGDLNGQLSALELGVKRLDSLLDEYGDDVVHQAMGELRKRALLLMRAHISNLPDGRYSFEDVLDNDGVSDVPLTIALDMTIQGDRLTLDFSRTSAQCAGPVNISRATAVAACRCTPGMPSAAAAAVVCKAWRKK
;
A
#
# COMPACT_ATOMS: atom_id res chain seq x y z
N ASN A 1 3.08 23.57 -6.99
CA ASN A 1 3.70 23.96 -5.71
C ASN A 1 4.64 22.87 -5.21
N THR A 2 5.86 22.82 -5.72
CA THR A 2 6.92 21.95 -5.20
C THR A 2 8.12 22.81 -4.79
N ARG A 3 8.79 22.42 -3.69
CA ARG A 3 9.99 23.12 -3.20
C ARG A 3 11.24 22.80 -4.02
N LEU A 4 11.25 21.62 -4.66
CA LEU A 4 12.40 21.11 -5.42
C LEU A 4 11.92 20.59 -6.79
N PRO A 5 11.63 21.50 -7.74
CA PRO A 5 11.08 21.11 -9.05
C PRO A 5 11.98 20.16 -9.84
N ASP A 6 13.31 20.37 -9.80
CA ASP A 6 14.26 19.54 -10.53
C ASP A 6 14.30 18.10 -9.96
N SER A 7 14.26 17.95 -8.62
CA SER A 7 14.18 16.63 -8.00
C SER A 7 12.88 15.92 -8.37
N LEU A 8 11.74 16.62 -8.32
CA LEU A 8 10.45 16.06 -8.71
C LEU A 8 10.46 15.63 -10.19
N TRP A 9 11.08 16.43 -11.06
CA TRP A 9 11.23 16.09 -12.47
C TRP A 9 12.10 14.83 -12.68
N GLY A 10 13.18 14.70 -11.90
CA GLY A 10 14.01 13.51 -11.87
C GLY A 10 13.22 12.27 -11.44
N ASP A 11 12.43 12.38 -10.37
CA ASP A 11 11.58 11.29 -9.87
C ASP A 11 10.52 10.85 -10.90
N LEU A 12 9.88 11.81 -11.60
CA LEU A 12 8.91 11.52 -12.65
C LEU A 12 9.56 10.80 -13.84
N ASN A 13 10.73 11.27 -14.28
CA ASN A 13 11.47 10.61 -15.35
C ASN A 13 11.93 9.20 -14.94
N GLY A 14 12.34 9.01 -13.69
CA GLY A 14 12.65 7.69 -13.14
C GLY A 14 11.45 6.74 -13.17
N GLN A 15 10.26 7.22 -12.83
CA GLN A 15 9.02 6.44 -12.90
C GLN A 15 8.67 6.06 -14.35
N LEU A 16 8.79 7.01 -15.30
CA LEU A 16 8.54 6.75 -16.72
C LEU A 16 9.52 5.70 -17.27
N SER A 17 10.81 5.84 -16.98
CA SER A 17 11.83 4.87 -17.40
C SER A 17 11.59 3.47 -16.81
N ALA A 18 11.12 3.40 -15.56
CA ALA A 18 10.76 2.13 -14.93
C ALA A 18 9.56 1.46 -15.62
N LEU A 19 8.55 2.26 -16.03
CA LEU A 19 7.39 1.76 -16.77
C LEU A 19 7.81 1.24 -18.16
N GLU A 20 8.63 2.00 -18.90
CA GLU A 20 9.14 1.57 -20.20
C GLU A 20 9.93 0.26 -20.12
N LEU A 21 10.80 0.13 -19.09
CA LEU A 21 11.53 -1.10 -18.86
C LEU A 21 10.60 -2.25 -18.50
N GLY A 22 9.56 -1.97 -17.70
CA GLY A 22 8.53 -2.94 -17.32
C GLY A 22 7.79 -3.49 -18.54
N VAL A 23 7.38 -2.62 -19.46
CA VAL A 23 6.74 -3.01 -20.74
C VAL A 23 7.66 -3.91 -21.53
N LYS A 24 8.90 -3.47 -21.80
CA LYS A 24 9.87 -4.26 -22.58
C LYS A 24 10.12 -5.65 -22.01
N ARG A 25 10.20 -5.79 -20.67
CA ARG A 25 10.40 -7.08 -20.01
C ARG A 25 9.16 -7.96 -20.07
N LEU A 26 7.98 -7.36 -19.96
CA LEU A 26 6.72 -8.10 -20.09
C LEU A 26 6.55 -8.62 -21.53
N ASP A 27 6.79 -7.78 -22.53
CA ASP A 27 6.75 -8.17 -23.95
C ASP A 27 7.72 -9.34 -24.21
N SER A 28 8.94 -9.28 -23.67
CA SER A 28 9.89 -10.40 -23.82
C SER A 28 9.38 -11.70 -23.19
N LEU A 29 8.67 -11.64 -22.05
CA LEU A 29 8.05 -12.84 -21.46
C LEU A 29 6.89 -13.36 -22.28
N LEU A 30 6.07 -12.47 -22.86
CA LEU A 30 4.97 -12.83 -23.73
C LEU A 30 5.47 -13.49 -25.02
N ASP A 31 6.56 -12.96 -25.60
CA ASP A 31 7.20 -13.52 -26.79
C ASP A 31 7.83 -14.90 -26.50
N GLU A 32 8.43 -15.09 -25.32
CA GLU A 32 9.10 -16.35 -24.96
C GLU A 32 8.12 -17.46 -24.56
N TYR A 33 7.10 -17.14 -23.77
CA TYR A 33 6.20 -18.15 -23.17
C TYR A 33 4.78 -18.15 -23.72
N GLY A 34 4.38 -17.11 -24.44
CA GLY A 34 3.02 -16.89 -24.94
C GLY A 34 2.06 -16.32 -23.88
N ASP A 35 1.03 -15.64 -24.37
CA ASP A 35 0.06 -14.87 -23.54
C ASP A 35 -0.62 -15.75 -22.49
N ASP A 36 -1.09 -16.93 -22.89
CA ASP A 36 -1.84 -17.84 -22.00
C ASP A 36 -1.01 -18.30 -20.81
N VAL A 37 0.25 -18.66 -21.05
CA VAL A 37 1.17 -19.14 -20.02
C VAL A 37 1.50 -18.01 -19.05
N VAL A 38 1.79 -16.82 -19.55
CA VAL A 38 2.10 -15.65 -18.72
C VAL A 38 0.90 -15.27 -17.86
N HIS A 39 -0.32 -15.22 -18.42
CA HIS A 39 -1.54 -14.93 -17.68
C HIS A 39 -1.84 -15.98 -16.60
N GLN A 40 -1.69 -17.26 -16.91
CA GLN A 40 -1.85 -18.33 -15.93
C GLN A 40 -0.82 -18.24 -14.80
N ALA A 41 0.44 -17.97 -15.13
CA ALA A 41 1.51 -17.80 -14.16
C ALA A 41 1.24 -16.62 -13.21
N MET A 42 0.79 -15.46 -13.75
CA MET A 42 0.39 -14.31 -12.94
C MET A 42 -0.77 -14.66 -11.99
N GLY A 43 -1.77 -15.41 -12.47
CA GLY A 43 -2.89 -15.87 -11.66
C GLY A 43 -2.45 -16.78 -10.53
N GLU A 44 -1.56 -17.73 -10.81
CA GLU A 44 -1.04 -18.67 -9.83
C GLU A 44 -0.15 -18.01 -8.79
N LEU A 45 0.72 -17.08 -9.20
CA LEU A 45 1.53 -16.30 -8.27
C LEU A 45 0.67 -15.51 -7.27
N ARG A 46 -0.42 -14.88 -7.75
CA ARG A 46 -1.36 -14.19 -6.86
C ARG A 46 -2.04 -15.12 -5.86
N LYS A 47 -2.46 -16.32 -6.31
CA LYS A 47 -3.06 -17.33 -5.43
C LYS A 47 -2.09 -17.78 -4.35
N ARG A 48 -0.85 -18.10 -4.74
CA ARG A 48 0.21 -18.51 -3.79
C ARG A 48 0.51 -17.40 -2.77
N ALA A 49 0.66 -16.17 -3.23
CA ALA A 49 0.89 -15.04 -2.35
C ALA A 49 -0.26 -14.83 -1.35
N LEU A 50 -1.52 -14.99 -1.79
CA LEU A 50 -2.68 -14.92 -0.90
C LEU A 50 -2.67 -16.04 0.16
N LEU A 51 -2.36 -17.28 -0.25
CA LEU A 51 -2.29 -18.41 0.68
C LEU A 51 -1.18 -18.24 1.71
N LEU A 52 0.01 -17.78 1.29
CA LEU A 52 1.13 -17.49 2.19
C LEU A 52 0.77 -16.39 3.20
N MET A 53 0.10 -15.32 2.74
CA MET A 53 -0.34 -14.26 3.63
C MET A 53 -1.36 -14.74 4.66
N ARG A 54 -2.37 -15.49 4.22
CA ARG A 54 -3.37 -16.05 5.13
C ARG A 54 -2.73 -16.97 6.16
N ALA A 55 -1.81 -17.84 5.73
CA ALA A 55 -1.06 -18.67 6.64
C ALA A 55 -0.22 -17.85 7.64
N HIS A 56 0.39 -16.74 7.18
CA HIS A 56 1.13 -15.85 8.06
C HIS A 56 0.19 -15.20 9.10
N ILE A 57 -0.94 -14.65 8.66
CA ILE A 57 -1.92 -14.01 9.55
C ILE A 57 -2.47 -15.00 10.57
N SER A 58 -2.75 -16.25 10.15
CA SER A 58 -3.26 -17.31 11.04
C SER A 58 -2.31 -17.68 12.19
N ASN A 59 -1.02 -17.36 12.07
CA ASN A 59 -0.05 -17.56 13.13
C ASN A 59 0.02 -16.40 14.13
N LEU A 60 -0.69 -15.30 13.86
CA LEU A 60 -0.78 -14.16 14.76
C LEU A 60 -1.94 -14.35 15.74
N PRO A 61 -1.83 -13.89 16.99
CA PRO A 61 -2.93 -13.95 17.93
C PRO A 61 -4.14 -13.17 17.45
N ASP A 62 -5.33 -13.77 17.52
CA ASP A 62 -6.58 -13.05 17.31
C ASP A 62 -6.73 -11.93 18.33
N GLY A 63 -7.22 -10.77 17.90
CA GLY A 63 -7.38 -9.65 18.82
C GLY A 63 -7.63 -8.33 18.11
N ARG A 64 -7.78 -7.30 18.96
CA ARG A 64 -7.86 -5.91 18.55
C ARG A 64 -6.69 -5.14 19.15
N TYR A 65 -6.01 -4.41 18.29
CA TYR A 65 -4.83 -3.64 18.63
C TYR A 65 -5.04 -2.22 18.15
N SER A 66 -4.76 -1.24 18.99
CA SER A 66 -4.89 0.18 18.65
C SER A 66 -3.54 0.86 18.81
N PHE A 67 -3.24 1.73 17.87
CA PHE A 67 -2.06 2.57 17.88
C PHE A 67 -2.44 3.99 17.47
N GLU A 68 -1.80 4.97 18.07
CA GLU A 68 -2.00 6.37 17.77
C GLU A 68 -0.67 7.11 17.82
N ASP A 69 -0.46 7.98 16.85
CA ASP A 69 0.70 8.86 16.75
C ASP A 69 0.24 10.26 16.32
N VAL A 70 1.06 11.26 16.57
CA VAL A 70 0.71 12.66 16.31
C VAL A 70 1.77 13.32 15.47
N LEU A 71 1.34 13.95 14.38
CA LEU A 71 2.13 14.91 13.63
C LEU A 71 1.91 16.29 14.24
N ASP A 72 2.97 17.03 14.57
CA ASP A 72 2.88 18.31 15.26
C ASP A 72 2.05 19.35 14.50
N ASN A 73 2.19 19.38 13.17
CA ASN A 73 1.46 20.28 12.29
C ASN A 73 1.46 19.81 10.84
N ASP A 74 0.72 20.49 9.95
CA ASP A 74 0.66 20.20 8.52
C ASP A 74 1.58 21.09 7.66
N GLY A 75 2.40 21.94 8.27
CA GLY A 75 3.25 22.93 7.60
C GLY A 75 2.52 24.20 7.13
N VAL A 76 1.22 24.32 7.41
CA VAL A 76 0.37 25.50 7.12
C VAL A 76 -0.33 26.00 8.38
N SER A 77 -0.79 25.10 9.22
CA SER A 77 -1.42 25.39 10.52
C SER A 77 -0.68 24.65 11.64
N ASP A 78 -0.65 25.24 12.84
CA ASP A 78 -0.04 24.63 14.03
C ASP A 78 -1.02 23.71 14.78
N VAL A 79 -1.96 23.09 14.05
CA VAL A 79 -2.91 22.13 14.62
C VAL A 79 -2.32 20.73 14.49
N PRO A 80 -2.15 20.02 15.61
CA PRO A 80 -1.69 18.64 15.58
C PRO A 80 -2.63 17.72 14.80
N LEU A 81 -2.05 16.79 14.05
CA LEU A 81 -2.78 15.80 13.26
C LEU A 81 -2.56 14.41 13.85
N THR A 82 -3.64 13.76 14.24
CA THR A 82 -3.60 12.38 14.76
C THR A 82 -3.58 11.37 13.61
N ILE A 83 -2.67 10.42 13.69
CA ILE A 83 -2.65 9.22 12.86
C ILE A 83 -3.05 8.05 13.77
N ALA A 84 -4.25 7.50 13.57
CA ALA A 84 -4.78 6.43 14.39
C ALA A 84 -5.05 5.19 13.54
N LEU A 85 -4.65 4.03 14.06
CA LEU A 85 -4.85 2.73 13.44
C LEU A 85 -5.51 1.78 14.44
N ASP A 86 -6.65 1.24 14.08
CA ASP A 86 -7.25 0.09 14.75
C ASP A 86 -7.05 -1.16 13.88
N MET A 87 -6.32 -2.12 14.41
CA MET A 87 -6.03 -3.39 13.75
C MET A 87 -6.86 -4.51 14.38
N THR A 88 -7.57 -5.27 13.56
CA THR A 88 -8.29 -6.47 14.01
C THR A 88 -7.76 -7.70 13.29
N ILE A 89 -7.34 -8.69 14.05
CA ILE A 89 -6.93 -10.01 13.56
C ILE A 89 -8.01 -11.01 13.93
N GLN A 90 -8.50 -11.76 12.95
CA GLN A 90 -9.50 -12.81 13.14
C GLN A 90 -9.24 -13.97 12.18
N GLY A 91 -8.68 -15.04 12.69
CA GLY A 91 -8.26 -16.19 11.91
C GLY A 91 -7.23 -15.81 10.86
N ASP A 92 -7.57 -15.93 9.59
CA ASP A 92 -6.70 -15.62 8.45
C ASP A 92 -6.91 -14.20 7.88
N ARG A 93 -7.60 -13.32 8.61
CA ARG A 93 -7.97 -11.98 8.17
C ARG A 93 -7.34 -10.90 9.05
N LEU A 94 -6.78 -9.90 8.40
CA LEU A 94 -6.28 -8.68 9.01
C LEU A 94 -7.09 -7.48 8.47
N THR A 95 -7.67 -6.71 9.37
CA THR A 95 -8.36 -5.46 9.06
C THR A 95 -7.60 -4.30 9.67
N LEU A 96 -7.27 -3.29 8.86
CA LEU A 96 -6.67 -2.04 9.27
C LEU A 96 -7.70 -0.92 9.09
N ASP A 97 -8.08 -0.25 10.18
CA ASP A 97 -9.07 0.81 10.20
C ASP A 97 -8.41 2.13 10.63
N PHE A 98 -8.40 3.10 9.73
CA PHE A 98 -7.86 4.45 9.94
C PHE A 98 -8.95 5.49 10.19
N SER A 99 -10.18 5.08 10.52
CA SER A 99 -11.32 5.99 10.68
C SER A 99 -11.12 7.08 11.72
N ARG A 100 -10.26 6.84 12.72
CA ARG A 100 -9.94 7.79 13.79
C ARG A 100 -8.79 8.75 13.44
N THR A 101 -8.12 8.54 12.31
CA THR A 101 -7.12 9.48 11.79
C THR A 101 -7.76 10.82 11.45
N SER A 102 -7.05 11.92 11.70
CA SER A 102 -7.48 13.28 11.36
C SER A 102 -7.96 13.38 9.92
N ALA A 103 -8.90 14.28 9.68
CA ALA A 103 -9.39 14.59 8.33
C ALA A 103 -8.28 15.18 7.46
N GLN A 104 -8.52 15.23 6.14
CA GLN A 104 -7.61 15.88 5.21
C GLN A 104 -7.31 17.31 5.65
N CYS A 105 -6.03 17.68 5.72
CA CYS A 105 -5.54 18.99 6.09
C CYS A 105 -5.19 19.84 4.85
N ALA A 106 -4.95 21.14 5.06
CA ALA A 106 -4.56 22.08 4.01
C ALA A 106 -3.10 21.90 3.55
N GLY A 107 -2.25 21.38 4.43
CA GLY A 107 -0.82 21.22 4.18
C GLY A 107 -0.47 20.03 3.27
N PRO A 108 0.82 19.91 2.90
CA PRO A 108 1.29 18.90 1.94
C PRO A 108 1.50 17.50 2.52
N VAL A 109 1.00 17.22 3.72
CA VAL A 109 1.20 15.93 4.41
C VAL A 109 0.11 14.89 4.12
N ASN A 110 -0.87 15.23 3.28
CA ASN A 110 -1.90 14.29 2.86
C ASN A 110 -1.31 13.21 1.95
N ILE A 111 -1.72 11.96 2.16
CA ILE A 111 -1.32 10.84 1.30
C ILE A 111 -2.51 10.30 0.52
N SER A 112 -2.25 9.75 -0.68
CA SER A 112 -3.29 9.13 -1.48
C SER A 112 -3.72 7.77 -0.88
N ARG A 113 -4.95 7.33 -1.21
CA ARG A 113 -5.38 5.98 -0.85
C ARG A 113 -4.43 4.89 -1.35
N ALA A 114 -3.91 5.06 -2.58
CA ALA A 114 -2.98 4.11 -3.17
C ALA A 114 -1.70 4.00 -2.33
N THR A 115 -1.15 5.13 -1.89
CA THR A 115 0.04 5.18 -1.02
C THR A 115 -0.22 4.54 0.34
N ALA A 116 -1.35 4.85 0.98
CA ALA A 116 -1.72 4.24 2.26
C ALA A 116 -1.87 2.72 2.14
N VAL A 117 -2.55 2.24 1.09
CA VAL A 117 -2.69 0.80 0.81
C VAL A 117 -1.33 0.15 0.54
N ALA A 118 -0.46 0.80 -0.24
CA ALA A 118 0.89 0.31 -0.49
C ALA A 118 1.72 0.20 0.80
N ALA A 119 1.70 1.22 1.65
CA ALA A 119 2.38 1.21 2.94
C ALA A 119 1.91 0.05 3.83
N CYS A 120 0.60 -0.17 3.94
CA CYS A 120 0.03 -1.30 4.68
C CYS A 120 0.46 -2.67 4.13
N ARG A 121 0.76 -2.75 2.83
CA ARG A 121 1.18 -3.98 2.15
C ARG A 121 2.69 -4.23 2.23
N CYS A 122 3.48 -3.18 2.42
CA CYS A 122 4.94 -3.25 2.50
C CYS A 122 5.47 -3.45 3.93
N THR A 123 4.61 -3.69 4.91
CA THR A 123 5.02 -3.97 6.28
C THR A 123 5.98 -5.18 6.32
N PRO A 124 7.09 -5.12 7.09
CA PRO A 124 8.11 -6.18 7.10
C PRO A 124 7.51 -7.58 7.30
N GLY A 125 7.84 -8.49 6.39
CA GLY A 125 7.34 -9.87 6.39
C GLY A 125 6.10 -10.11 5.53
N MET A 126 5.48 -9.07 4.95
CA MET A 126 4.33 -9.25 4.06
C MET A 126 4.76 -9.29 2.58
N PRO A 127 4.58 -10.40 1.84
CA PRO A 127 4.79 -10.42 0.40
C PRO A 127 3.86 -9.43 -0.30
N SER A 128 4.41 -8.59 -1.17
CA SER A 128 3.68 -7.51 -1.87
C SER A 128 2.43 -7.96 -2.65
N ALA A 129 2.38 -9.22 -3.06
CA ALA A 129 1.26 -9.79 -3.78
C ALA A 129 0.10 -10.27 -2.89
N ALA A 130 0.29 -10.34 -1.57
CA ALA A 130 -0.66 -10.97 -0.63
C ALA A 130 -1.75 -10.02 -0.10
N ALA A 131 -1.83 -8.87 -0.65
CA ALA A 131 -2.68 -7.76 -0.25
C ALA A 131 -4.20 -8.02 -0.25
N ALA A 132 -4.65 -9.12 -0.79
CA ALA A 132 -6.08 -9.46 -0.79
C ALA A 132 -6.60 -9.93 0.59
N ALA A 133 -5.70 -10.31 1.52
CA ALA A 133 -6.07 -10.68 2.90
C ALA A 133 -6.12 -9.48 3.85
N VAL A 134 -5.57 -8.32 3.44
CA VAL A 134 -5.55 -7.09 4.23
C VAL A 134 -6.65 -6.15 3.73
N VAL A 135 -7.64 -5.90 4.56
CA VAL A 135 -8.73 -4.96 4.26
C VAL A 135 -8.43 -3.63 4.93
N CYS A 136 -8.10 -2.60 4.14
CA CYS A 136 -8.01 -1.24 4.65
C CYS A 136 -9.39 -0.58 4.63
N LYS A 137 -9.93 -0.25 5.82
CA LYS A 137 -11.19 0.49 5.97
C LYS A 137 -10.90 1.98 6.16
N ALA A 138 -11.86 2.77 5.69
CA ALA A 138 -12.00 4.20 5.93
C ALA A 138 -10.87 5.10 5.42
N TRP A 139 -10.76 5.17 4.11
CA TRP A 139 -10.32 6.39 3.48
C TRP A 139 -11.54 7.11 2.90
N ARG A 140 -12.21 7.94 3.69
CA ARG A 140 -13.29 8.78 3.16
C ARG A 140 -12.72 10.15 2.84
N LYS A 141 -12.80 10.54 1.56
CA LYS A 141 -12.84 11.97 1.22
C LYS A 141 -14.10 12.53 1.88
N LYS A 142 -13.95 13.48 2.79
CA LYS A 142 -15.03 14.41 3.10
C LYS A 142 -14.92 15.61 2.19
#